data_69be9699031ff3062145d08a403699b1
#
_entry.id   69be9699031ff3062145d08a403699b1
#
_cell.length_a   1.000
_cell.length_b   1.000
_cell.length_c   1.000
_cell.angle_alpha   90.00
_cell.angle_beta   90.00
_cell.angle_gamma   90.00
#
_symmetry.space_group_name_H-M   'P 1'
#
loop_
_entity.id
_entity.type
_entity.pdbx_description
1 polymer ?
#
loop_
_entity_poly.entity_id
_entity_poly.type
_entity_poly.pdbx_seq_one_letter_code
_entity_poly.pdbx_strand_id
1 'polypeptide(L)'
;QVRNERNFHIFYQLTKAATPQQREAFGLQGPEAYAYTAHSQCLDVPGIDDHADFAAAFQAMQTIGLSEDEQMSIVRMLASILWLGNVYFAENAQGDADIGNADVTDFCAYLLGVDPTAVQRALTQRIMETQRGGRRGSVYEVPLNPTQAAAVRDALSKAIYNNLFEWIVSRVNQSLQAHGQASTVIGVLDIYGFEIFENNSFEQLCINYVNEKLQQIFIELTLKKEQEEYAQEQIQWTPIKYFNNKIVCDLIESKRPPGIFSTLNDAVVTAHADSAAADNSFMQRTSMLASNPHFEARGSKFLIRHYAGDVMYNVQGMTEKNKDALLKDILNLVDSSSNAFLVGLFPDRPDPDSKKRPPSAGDRIKTSANLLVNNLMQAQPSYIRTIK
;
A
#
# COMPACT_ATOMS: atom_id res chain seq x y z
N GLN A 1 -12.62 4.74 0.82
CA GLN A 1 -13.28 4.07 -0.31
C GLN A 1 -14.36 4.95 -0.91
N VAL A 2 -14.53 4.85 -2.19
CA VAL A 2 -15.59 5.54 -2.91
C VAL A 2 -16.93 4.82 -2.66
N ARG A 3 -18.03 5.56 -2.67
CA ARG A 3 -19.37 4.97 -2.59
C ARG A 3 -19.56 3.93 -3.71
N ASN A 4 -20.18 2.80 -3.41
CA ASN A 4 -20.40 1.66 -4.30
C ASN A 4 -19.14 0.90 -4.73
N GLU A 5 -18.02 1.07 -4.01
CA GLU A 5 -16.81 0.30 -4.20
C GLU A 5 -16.54 -0.58 -2.97
N ARG A 6 -16.28 -1.86 -3.17
CA ARG A 6 -15.92 -2.78 -2.09
C ARG A 6 -14.50 -2.54 -1.59
N ASN A 7 -14.25 -2.88 -0.33
CA ASN A 7 -12.94 -3.19 0.21
C ASN A 7 -12.46 -4.54 -0.35
N PHE A 8 -11.37 -5.11 0.15
CA PHE A 8 -10.91 -6.43 -0.28
C PHE A 8 -12.02 -7.48 -0.12
N HIS A 9 -12.22 -8.30 -1.14
CA HIS A 9 -13.31 -9.29 -1.19
C HIS A 9 -13.31 -10.25 -0.01
N ILE A 10 -12.11 -10.61 0.48
CA ILE A 10 -11.97 -11.55 1.61
C ILE A 10 -12.72 -11.12 2.87
N PHE A 11 -12.88 -9.82 3.13
CA PHE A 11 -13.63 -9.33 4.28
C PHE A 11 -15.14 -9.63 4.16
N TYR A 12 -15.69 -9.50 2.96
CA TYR A 12 -17.10 -9.82 2.70
C TYR A 12 -17.32 -11.35 2.69
N GLN A 13 -16.39 -12.09 2.10
CA GLN A 13 -16.40 -13.54 2.10
C GLN A 13 -16.36 -14.08 3.53
N LEU A 14 -15.43 -13.62 4.36
CA LEU A 14 -15.29 -14.03 5.75
C LEU A 14 -16.56 -13.70 6.56
N THR A 15 -17.05 -12.47 6.49
CA THR A 15 -18.20 -12.04 7.30
C THR A 15 -19.51 -12.74 6.92
N LYS A 16 -19.66 -13.19 5.66
CA LYS A 16 -20.83 -13.93 5.19
C LYS A 16 -20.70 -15.44 5.41
N ALA A 17 -19.51 -16.01 5.14
CA ALA A 17 -19.32 -17.47 5.04
C ALA A 17 -18.51 -18.09 6.19
N ALA A 18 -18.10 -17.32 7.20
CA ALA A 18 -17.40 -17.86 8.36
C ALA A 18 -18.17 -19.01 9.02
N THR A 19 -17.45 -20.06 9.42
CA THR A 19 -18.01 -21.20 10.15
C THR A 19 -18.51 -20.78 11.53
N PRO A 20 -19.43 -21.53 12.16
CA PRO A 20 -19.89 -21.24 13.52
C PRO A 20 -18.74 -21.13 14.52
N GLN A 21 -17.73 -21.99 14.40
CA GLN A 21 -16.53 -21.93 15.24
C GLN A 21 -15.72 -20.64 15.04
N GLN A 22 -15.54 -20.20 13.81
CA GLN A 22 -14.84 -18.93 13.51
C GLN A 22 -15.65 -17.73 14.03
N ARG A 23 -16.97 -17.76 13.89
CA ARG A 23 -17.85 -16.70 14.39
C ARG A 23 -17.77 -16.57 15.90
N GLU A 24 -17.81 -17.69 16.61
CA GLU A 24 -17.71 -17.72 18.07
C GLU A 24 -16.32 -17.26 18.54
N ALA A 25 -15.25 -17.81 17.96
CA ALA A 25 -13.87 -17.52 18.37
C ALA A 25 -13.45 -16.07 18.13
N PHE A 26 -13.95 -15.45 17.04
CA PHE A 26 -13.48 -14.12 16.61
C PHE A 26 -14.61 -13.06 16.58
N GLY A 27 -15.77 -13.36 17.17
CA GLY A 27 -16.89 -12.43 17.27
C GLY A 27 -17.42 -11.95 15.92
N LEU A 28 -17.35 -12.79 14.88
CA LEU A 28 -17.68 -12.37 13.51
C LEU A 28 -19.18 -12.22 13.31
N GLN A 29 -19.55 -11.06 12.77
CA GLN A 29 -20.90 -10.66 12.40
C GLN A 29 -21.01 -10.50 10.87
N GLY A 30 -22.15 -10.01 10.38
CA GLY A 30 -22.32 -9.67 8.98
C GLY A 30 -21.46 -8.46 8.57
N PRO A 31 -21.26 -8.25 7.25
CA PRO A 31 -20.39 -7.19 6.76
C PRO A 31 -20.89 -5.77 7.09
N GLU A 32 -22.18 -5.61 7.37
CA GLU A 32 -22.81 -4.35 7.79
C GLU A 32 -22.37 -3.89 9.19
N ALA A 33 -21.85 -4.81 10.02
CA ALA A 33 -21.41 -4.52 11.39
C ALA A 33 -20.03 -3.86 11.48
N TYR A 34 -19.29 -3.79 10.37
CA TYR A 34 -17.90 -3.28 10.38
C TYR A 34 -17.74 -2.03 9.52
N ALA A 35 -17.12 -1.00 10.09
CA ALA A 35 -16.90 0.26 9.39
C ALA A 35 -16.16 0.11 8.06
N TYR A 36 -15.15 -0.76 8.01
CA TYR A 36 -14.35 -0.96 6.79
C TYR A 36 -15.09 -1.66 5.64
N THR A 37 -16.19 -2.34 5.89
CA THR A 37 -17.01 -2.98 4.86
C THR A 37 -18.31 -2.24 4.58
N ALA A 38 -18.88 -1.56 5.59
CA ALA A 38 -20.16 -0.87 5.48
C ALA A 38 -20.06 0.55 4.89
N HIS A 39 -18.93 1.22 5.05
CA HIS A 39 -18.77 2.65 4.71
C HIS A 39 -19.13 2.99 3.26
N SER A 40 -18.75 2.16 2.32
CA SER A 40 -18.99 2.38 0.88
C SER A 40 -20.40 2.00 0.42
N GLN A 41 -21.21 1.38 1.29
CA GLN A 41 -22.57 0.90 1.00
C GLN A 41 -22.63 -0.13 -0.15
N CYS A 42 -21.55 -0.87 -0.38
CA CYS A 42 -21.44 -1.91 -1.41
C CYS A 42 -21.13 -3.26 -0.75
N LEU A 43 -22.15 -3.90 -0.17
CA LEU A 43 -21.98 -5.19 0.51
C LEU A 43 -22.08 -6.38 -0.45
N ASP A 44 -22.82 -6.22 -1.54
CA ASP A 44 -23.07 -7.24 -2.55
C ASP A 44 -22.69 -6.73 -3.94
N VAL A 45 -22.14 -7.62 -4.76
CA VAL A 45 -21.83 -7.33 -6.16
C VAL A 45 -22.48 -8.39 -7.05
N PRO A 46 -23.29 -7.99 -8.05
CA PRO A 46 -23.88 -8.96 -8.97
C PRO A 46 -22.81 -9.83 -9.64
N GLY A 47 -23.03 -11.15 -9.63
CA GLY A 47 -22.10 -12.10 -10.25
C GLY A 47 -20.95 -12.57 -9.36
N ILE A 48 -20.84 -12.07 -8.12
CA ILE A 48 -19.87 -12.57 -7.12
C ILE A 48 -20.61 -13.39 -6.06
N ASP A 49 -20.19 -14.64 -5.88
CA ASP A 49 -20.66 -15.53 -4.81
C ASP A 49 -19.62 -15.59 -3.69
N ASP A 50 -19.77 -14.74 -2.67
CA ASP A 50 -18.84 -14.66 -1.54
C ASP A 50 -18.71 -15.97 -0.76
N HIS A 51 -19.75 -16.81 -0.72
CA HIS A 51 -19.70 -18.13 -0.04
C HIS A 51 -18.87 -19.13 -0.84
N ALA A 52 -19.11 -19.22 -2.14
CA ALA A 52 -18.34 -20.10 -3.02
C ALA A 52 -16.86 -19.69 -3.08
N ASP A 53 -16.59 -18.39 -3.19
CA ASP A 53 -15.23 -17.84 -3.23
C ASP A 53 -14.48 -18.06 -1.92
N PHE A 54 -15.15 -17.93 -0.76
CA PHE A 54 -14.55 -18.25 0.54
C PHE A 54 -14.16 -19.72 0.64
N ALA A 55 -15.06 -20.63 0.25
CA ALA A 55 -14.78 -22.06 0.24
C ALA A 55 -13.59 -22.39 -0.69
N ALA A 56 -13.56 -21.80 -1.88
CA ALA A 56 -12.45 -21.98 -2.84
C ALA A 56 -11.12 -21.46 -2.27
N ALA A 57 -11.11 -20.30 -1.60
CA ALA A 57 -9.91 -19.75 -0.97
C ALA A 57 -9.35 -20.68 0.12
N PHE A 58 -10.21 -21.24 0.98
CA PHE A 58 -9.79 -22.18 2.02
C PHE A 58 -9.31 -23.51 1.45
N GLN A 59 -9.95 -24.01 0.40
CA GLN A 59 -9.48 -25.21 -0.32
C GLN A 59 -8.09 -24.95 -0.95
N ALA A 60 -7.87 -23.77 -1.53
CA ALA A 60 -6.58 -23.40 -2.06
C ALA A 60 -5.49 -23.34 -0.98
N MET A 61 -5.80 -22.78 0.21
CA MET A 61 -4.90 -22.78 1.36
C MET A 61 -4.49 -24.20 1.77
N GLN A 62 -5.41 -25.13 1.81
CA GLN A 62 -5.12 -26.55 2.07
C GLN A 62 -4.22 -27.15 0.98
N THR A 63 -4.49 -26.85 -0.26
CA THR A 63 -3.71 -27.35 -1.42
C THR A 63 -2.26 -26.91 -1.37
N ILE A 64 -1.97 -25.68 -0.93
CA ILE A 64 -0.60 -25.17 -0.76
C ILE A 64 0.04 -25.59 0.59
N GLY A 65 -0.66 -26.41 1.39
CA GLY A 65 -0.13 -27.01 2.62
C GLY A 65 -0.20 -26.08 3.84
N LEU A 66 -1.11 -25.12 3.89
CA LEU A 66 -1.37 -24.37 5.11
C LEU A 66 -2.13 -25.23 6.11
N SER A 67 -1.61 -25.34 7.33
CA SER A 67 -2.27 -26.06 8.41
C SER A 67 -3.56 -25.38 8.86
N GLU A 68 -4.42 -26.12 9.57
CA GLU A 68 -5.65 -25.54 10.15
C GLU A 68 -5.34 -24.40 11.12
N ASP A 69 -4.27 -24.49 11.91
CA ASP A 69 -3.83 -23.44 12.83
C ASP A 69 -3.39 -22.18 12.08
N GLU A 70 -2.68 -22.32 10.95
CA GLU A 70 -2.31 -21.20 10.10
C GLU A 70 -3.54 -20.55 9.47
N GLN A 71 -4.51 -21.35 8.99
CA GLN A 71 -5.76 -20.84 8.44
C GLN A 71 -6.57 -20.08 9.51
N MET A 72 -6.66 -20.61 10.74
CA MET A 72 -7.32 -19.93 11.86
C MET A 72 -6.56 -18.65 12.25
N SER A 73 -5.24 -18.64 12.17
CA SER A 73 -4.44 -17.44 12.43
C SER A 73 -4.68 -16.35 11.37
N ILE A 74 -4.83 -16.72 10.10
CA ILE A 74 -5.24 -15.81 9.03
C ILE A 74 -6.60 -15.19 9.33
N VAL A 75 -7.59 -16.00 9.68
CA VAL A 75 -8.96 -15.55 10.04
C VAL A 75 -8.92 -14.60 11.23
N ARG A 76 -8.11 -14.91 12.25
CA ARG A 76 -7.93 -14.07 13.43
C ARG A 76 -7.36 -12.69 13.06
N MET A 77 -6.38 -12.63 12.15
CA MET A 77 -5.82 -11.35 11.69
C MET A 77 -6.83 -10.53 10.88
N LEU A 78 -7.59 -11.18 10.00
CA LEU A 78 -8.65 -10.50 9.24
C LEU A 78 -9.76 -9.99 10.18
N ALA A 79 -10.16 -10.78 11.18
CA ALA A 79 -11.12 -10.35 12.20
C ALA A 79 -10.58 -9.16 13.02
N SER A 80 -9.30 -9.18 13.41
CA SER A 80 -8.68 -8.07 14.15
C SER A 80 -8.72 -6.76 13.36
N ILE A 81 -8.52 -6.81 12.04
CA ILE A 81 -8.64 -5.64 11.16
C ILE A 81 -10.07 -5.11 11.15
N LEU A 82 -11.06 -5.98 11.01
CA LEU A 82 -12.46 -5.57 11.01
C LEU A 82 -12.86 -4.91 12.33
N TRP A 83 -12.47 -5.50 13.46
CA TRP A 83 -12.75 -4.96 14.78
C TRP A 83 -11.99 -3.67 15.08
N LEU A 84 -10.73 -3.55 14.63
CA LEU A 84 -9.98 -2.30 14.72
C LEU A 84 -10.72 -1.14 14.02
N GLY A 85 -11.31 -1.40 12.84
CA GLY A 85 -12.11 -0.40 12.12
C GLY A 85 -13.28 0.14 12.92
N ASN A 86 -13.79 -0.61 13.89
CA ASN A 86 -14.90 -0.23 14.75
C ASN A 86 -14.47 0.53 16.02
N VAL A 87 -13.16 0.66 16.29
CA VAL A 87 -12.68 1.48 17.41
C VAL A 87 -13.00 2.95 17.13
N TYR A 88 -13.74 3.57 18.05
CA TYR A 88 -14.18 4.95 17.96
C TYR A 88 -13.37 5.84 18.91
N PHE A 89 -13.04 7.04 18.47
CA PHE A 89 -12.32 8.04 19.25
C PHE A 89 -13.22 9.24 19.53
N ALA A 90 -13.40 9.57 20.81
CA ALA A 90 -14.06 10.77 21.27
C ALA A 90 -13.00 11.87 21.52
N GLU A 91 -13.41 13.12 21.41
CA GLU A 91 -12.58 14.28 21.79
C GLU A 91 -12.81 14.62 23.25
N ASN A 92 -11.75 14.70 24.04
CA ASN A 92 -11.83 15.15 25.44
C ASN A 92 -11.77 16.68 25.54
N ALA A 93 -11.85 17.20 26.78
CA ALA A 93 -11.85 18.64 27.04
C ALA A 93 -10.57 19.37 26.61
N GLN A 94 -9.48 18.65 26.39
CA GLN A 94 -8.18 19.15 25.96
C GLN A 94 -8.01 19.08 24.44
N GLY A 95 -8.97 18.48 23.71
CA GLY A 95 -8.87 18.23 22.28
C GLY A 95 -8.15 16.92 21.93
N ASP A 96 -7.83 16.10 22.93
CA ASP A 96 -7.13 14.83 22.76
C ASP A 96 -8.12 13.68 22.52
N ALA A 97 -7.63 12.58 21.96
CA ALA A 97 -8.41 11.39 21.69
C ALA A 97 -8.57 10.51 22.92
N ASP A 98 -9.80 10.20 23.26
CA ASP A 98 -10.16 9.14 24.20
C ASP A 98 -10.86 7.99 23.48
N ILE A 99 -10.69 6.76 23.98
CA ILE A 99 -11.40 5.59 23.45
C ILE A 99 -12.89 5.73 23.78
N GLY A 100 -13.73 5.77 22.77
CA GLY A 100 -15.19 5.91 22.92
C GLY A 100 -15.93 4.59 23.15
N ASN A 101 -15.29 3.44 22.89
CA ASN A 101 -15.86 2.09 23.05
C ASN A 101 -14.79 1.11 23.53
N ALA A 102 -14.60 1.07 24.84
CA ALA A 102 -13.55 0.27 25.49
C ALA A 102 -13.72 -1.24 25.25
N ASP A 103 -14.96 -1.74 25.21
CA ASP A 103 -15.30 -3.14 24.95
C ASP A 103 -14.78 -3.62 23.58
N VAL A 104 -14.91 -2.80 22.54
CA VAL A 104 -14.37 -3.09 21.22
C VAL A 104 -12.84 -3.10 21.24
N THR A 105 -12.23 -2.15 21.94
CA THR A 105 -10.77 -2.06 22.07
C THR A 105 -10.20 -3.24 22.85
N ASP A 106 -10.87 -3.67 23.90
CA ASP A 106 -10.50 -4.85 24.69
C ASP A 106 -10.59 -6.13 23.86
N PHE A 107 -11.61 -6.23 22.99
CA PHE A 107 -11.73 -7.34 22.06
C PHE A 107 -10.63 -7.30 20.98
N CYS A 108 -10.26 -6.14 20.46
CA CYS A 108 -9.10 -5.99 19.59
C CYS A 108 -7.82 -6.46 20.28
N ALA A 109 -7.63 -6.12 21.55
CA ALA A 109 -6.48 -6.56 22.35
C ALA A 109 -6.45 -8.10 22.49
N TYR A 110 -7.60 -8.73 22.74
CA TYR A 110 -7.71 -10.18 22.74
C TYR A 110 -7.32 -10.81 21.40
N LEU A 111 -7.81 -10.26 20.28
CA LEU A 111 -7.49 -10.77 18.93
C LEU A 111 -6.02 -10.59 18.59
N LEU A 112 -5.42 -9.48 18.97
CA LEU A 112 -4.02 -9.19 18.74
C LEU A 112 -3.09 -9.89 19.75
N GLY A 113 -3.62 -10.42 20.86
CA GLY A 113 -2.83 -11.06 21.91
C GLY A 113 -1.97 -10.07 22.71
N VAL A 114 -2.48 -8.89 22.97
CA VAL A 114 -1.79 -7.80 23.69
C VAL A 114 -2.60 -7.32 24.87
N ASP A 115 -1.97 -6.55 25.75
CA ASP A 115 -2.65 -5.92 26.87
C ASP A 115 -3.62 -4.82 26.40
N PRO A 116 -4.88 -4.75 26.89
CA PRO A 116 -5.85 -3.73 26.48
C PRO A 116 -5.35 -2.30 26.69
N THR A 117 -4.66 -2.04 27.78
CA THR A 117 -4.12 -0.69 28.07
C THR A 117 -2.98 -0.32 27.11
N ALA A 118 -2.21 -1.30 26.64
CA ALA A 118 -1.20 -1.11 25.63
C ALA A 118 -1.82 -0.72 24.26
N VAL A 119 -2.94 -1.33 23.87
CA VAL A 119 -3.68 -0.95 22.66
C VAL A 119 -4.20 0.47 22.76
N GLN A 120 -4.90 0.80 23.86
CA GLN A 120 -5.43 2.15 24.08
C GLN A 120 -4.32 3.20 23.95
N ARG A 121 -3.19 2.97 24.65
CA ARG A 121 -2.05 3.86 24.63
C ARG A 121 -1.44 4.01 23.23
N ALA A 122 -1.21 2.91 22.52
CA ALA A 122 -0.63 2.93 21.19
C ALA A 122 -1.52 3.65 20.15
N LEU A 123 -2.85 3.66 20.35
CA LEU A 123 -3.79 4.32 19.45
C LEU A 123 -4.03 5.80 19.80
N THR A 124 -3.87 6.20 21.07
CA THR A 124 -4.21 7.56 21.54
C THR A 124 -3.00 8.44 21.86
N GLN A 125 -1.81 7.87 21.91
CA GLN A 125 -0.59 8.58 22.28
C GLN A 125 0.55 8.25 21.32
N ARG A 126 1.54 9.13 21.30
CA ARG A 126 2.80 8.97 20.56
C ARG A 126 3.98 9.15 21.51
N ILE A 127 4.90 8.19 21.52
CA ILE A 127 6.15 8.30 22.27
C ILE A 127 7.16 9.12 21.48
N MET A 128 7.63 10.20 22.07
CA MET A 128 8.71 11.02 21.53
C MET A 128 9.93 10.92 22.44
N GLU A 129 11.08 10.53 21.88
CA GLU A 129 12.37 10.54 22.56
C GLU A 129 13.16 11.78 22.12
N THR A 130 13.59 12.59 23.08
CA THR A 130 14.50 13.70 22.78
C THR A 130 15.94 13.18 22.82
N GLN A 131 16.73 13.54 21.80
CA GLN A 131 18.16 13.29 21.80
C GLN A 131 18.90 14.57 22.25
N ARG A 132 19.68 14.48 23.29
CA ARG A 132 20.56 15.57 23.73
C ARG A 132 22.02 15.08 23.74
N GLY A 133 22.81 15.56 22.77
CA GLY A 133 24.26 15.31 22.74
C GLY A 133 24.67 13.84 22.58
N GLY A 134 23.92 13.01 21.81
CA GLY A 134 24.25 11.60 21.56
C GLY A 134 23.88 10.64 22.71
N ARG A 135 23.20 11.13 23.76
CA ARG A 135 22.63 10.29 24.84
C ARG A 135 21.10 10.25 24.70
N ARG A 136 20.49 9.12 25.09
CA ARG A 136 19.03 9.01 25.22
C ARG A 136 18.55 10.12 26.14
N GLY A 137 17.68 10.99 25.63
CA GLY A 137 17.05 12.06 26.36
C GLY A 137 15.79 11.61 27.08
N SER A 138 14.99 12.57 27.54
CA SER A 138 13.69 12.29 28.16
C SER A 138 12.71 11.72 27.15
N VAL A 139 11.89 10.77 27.60
CA VAL A 139 10.78 10.17 26.83
C VAL A 139 9.52 10.96 27.23
N TYR A 140 8.77 11.42 26.23
CA TYR A 140 7.51 12.13 26.40
C TYR A 140 6.40 11.37 25.70
N GLU A 141 5.26 11.26 26.36
CA GLU A 141 4.01 10.82 25.74
C GLU A 141 3.25 12.05 25.26
N VAL A 142 2.97 12.10 23.98
CA VAL A 142 2.23 13.20 23.34
C VAL A 142 0.86 12.65 22.95
N PRO A 143 -0.23 13.19 23.52
CA PRO A 143 -1.58 12.80 23.14
C PRO A 143 -1.83 13.08 21.64
N LEU A 144 -2.63 12.24 21.02
CA LEU A 144 -3.12 12.41 19.66
C LEU A 144 -4.53 13.01 19.72
N ASN A 145 -4.91 13.79 18.72
CA ASN A 145 -6.31 14.15 18.54
C ASN A 145 -7.09 12.99 17.85
N PRO A 146 -8.43 13.02 17.83
CA PRO A 146 -9.25 11.92 17.25
C PRO A 146 -8.91 11.59 15.80
N THR A 147 -8.59 12.57 14.98
CA THR A 147 -8.19 12.36 13.57
C THR A 147 -6.85 11.63 13.46
N GLN A 148 -5.89 12.02 14.27
CA GLN A 148 -4.58 11.37 14.33
C GLN A 148 -4.69 9.95 14.86
N ALA A 149 -5.48 9.72 15.92
CA ALA A 149 -5.73 8.40 16.49
C ALA A 149 -6.38 7.45 15.48
N ALA A 150 -7.38 7.94 14.72
CA ALA A 150 -7.99 7.18 13.63
C ALA A 150 -6.97 6.83 12.54
N ALA A 151 -6.09 7.75 12.17
CA ALA A 151 -5.03 7.48 11.19
C ALA A 151 -4.04 6.41 11.68
N VAL A 152 -3.68 6.40 12.97
CA VAL A 152 -2.83 5.36 13.58
C VAL A 152 -3.51 4.00 13.57
N ARG A 153 -4.80 3.93 13.97
CA ARG A 153 -5.63 2.73 13.87
C ARG A 153 -5.65 2.16 12.45
N ASP A 154 -5.90 3.01 11.47
CA ASP A 154 -5.98 2.61 10.07
C ASP A 154 -4.60 2.18 9.52
N ALA A 155 -3.52 2.82 9.97
CA ALA A 155 -2.15 2.42 9.63
C ALA A 155 -1.80 1.02 10.18
N LEU A 156 -2.20 0.71 11.41
CA LEU A 156 -2.04 -0.63 11.98
C LEU A 156 -2.82 -1.67 11.18
N SER A 157 -4.08 -1.39 10.86
CA SER A 157 -4.95 -2.28 10.05
C SER A 157 -4.34 -2.57 8.67
N LYS A 158 -3.86 -1.54 7.99
CA LYS A 158 -3.18 -1.66 6.69
C LYS A 158 -1.91 -2.47 6.78
N ALA A 159 -1.11 -2.27 7.83
CA ALA A 159 0.14 -2.99 8.00
C ALA A 159 -0.09 -4.48 8.27
N ILE A 160 -1.07 -4.83 9.12
CA ILE A 160 -1.43 -6.23 9.35
C ILE A 160 -1.87 -6.88 8.04
N TYR A 161 -2.74 -6.22 7.26
CA TYR A 161 -3.21 -6.76 5.97
C TYR A 161 -2.07 -6.95 4.98
N ASN A 162 -1.23 -5.94 4.80
CA ASN A 162 -0.11 -6.00 3.87
C ASN A 162 0.87 -7.12 4.22
N ASN A 163 1.26 -7.21 5.49
CA ASN A 163 2.21 -8.22 5.94
C ASN A 163 1.61 -9.62 5.89
N LEU A 164 0.32 -9.77 6.18
CA LEU A 164 -0.42 -11.02 6.01
C LEU A 164 -0.43 -11.45 4.53
N PHE A 165 -0.68 -10.51 3.63
CA PHE A 165 -0.67 -10.79 2.19
C PHE A 165 0.73 -11.23 1.72
N GLU A 166 1.78 -10.52 2.12
CA GLU A 166 3.17 -10.88 1.80
C GLU A 166 3.55 -12.27 2.36
N TRP A 167 3.09 -12.58 3.58
CA TRP A 167 3.28 -13.89 4.17
C TRP A 167 2.60 -14.99 3.36
N ILE A 168 1.34 -14.79 2.93
CA ILE A 168 0.62 -15.73 2.06
C ILE A 168 1.35 -15.92 0.74
N VAL A 169 1.81 -14.84 0.09
CA VAL A 169 2.59 -14.90 -1.15
C VAL A 169 3.87 -15.72 -0.95
N SER A 170 4.57 -15.51 0.16
CA SER A 170 5.76 -16.30 0.49
C SER A 170 5.44 -17.79 0.62
N ARG A 171 4.32 -18.15 1.28
CA ARG A 171 3.87 -19.54 1.43
C ARG A 171 3.49 -20.18 0.09
N VAL A 172 2.80 -19.43 -0.78
CA VAL A 172 2.49 -19.87 -2.15
C VAL A 172 3.80 -20.15 -2.91
N ASN A 173 4.74 -19.22 -2.88
CA ASN A 173 6.03 -19.41 -3.56
C ASN A 173 6.80 -20.62 -3.04
N GLN A 174 6.79 -20.87 -1.72
CA GLN A 174 7.40 -22.06 -1.13
C GLN A 174 6.74 -23.35 -1.63
N SER A 175 5.42 -23.39 -1.76
CA SER A 175 4.70 -24.56 -2.24
C SER A 175 4.96 -24.85 -3.73
N LEU A 176 5.32 -23.82 -4.50
CA LEU A 176 5.59 -23.91 -5.94
C LEU A 176 7.07 -24.12 -6.28
N GLN A 177 7.95 -24.24 -5.27
CA GLN A 177 9.38 -24.47 -5.53
C GLN A 177 9.61 -25.77 -6.27
N ALA A 178 10.30 -25.68 -7.41
CA ALA A 178 10.69 -26.85 -8.19
C ALA A 178 11.71 -27.72 -7.43
N HIS A 179 11.52 -29.03 -7.47
CA HIS A 179 12.51 -29.99 -6.98
C HIS A 179 13.60 -30.17 -8.03
N GLY A 180 14.60 -29.26 -8.05
CA GLY A 180 15.74 -29.31 -8.96
C GLY A 180 16.15 -27.93 -9.51
N GLN A 181 17.31 -27.87 -10.17
CA GLN A 181 17.74 -26.65 -10.87
C GLN A 181 16.96 -26.49 -12.18
N ALA A 182 16.16 -25.45 -12.29
CA ALA A 182 15.54 -25.06 -13.55
C ALA A 182 16.62 -24.47 -14.47
N SER A 183 16.79 -25.04 -15.68
CA SER A 183 17.72 -24.53 -16.68
C SER A 183 17.12 -23.35 -17.47
N THR A 184 15.80 -23.26 -17.54
CA THR A 184 15.06 -22.24 -18.28
C THR A 184 13.81 -21.83 -17.52
N VAL A 185 13.51 -20.54 -17.49
CA VAL A 185 12.32 -19.97 -16.86
C VAL A 185 11.53 -19.18 -17.87
N ILE A 186 10.22 -19.43 -17.96
CA ILE A 186 9.26 -18.62 -18.70
C ILE A 186 8.38 -17.94 -17.67
N GLY A 187 8.34 -16.60 -17.71
CA GLY A 187 7.52 -15.80 -16.82
C GLY A 187 6.31 -15.20 -17.53
N VAL A 188 5.21 -15.04 -16.82
CA VAL A 188 4.04 -14.29 -17.27
C VAL A 188 3.87 -13.10 -16.32
N LEU A 189 3.90 -11.88 -16.88
CA LEU A 189 3.64 -10.66 -16.13
C LEU A 189 2.18 -10.27 -16.32
N ASP A 190 1.41 -10.29 -15.23
CA ASP A 190 0.04 -9.80 -15.19
C ASP A 190 -0.03 -8.60 -14.24
N ILE A 191 -0.13 -7.40 -14.80
CA ILE A 191 -0.12 -6.13 -14.09
C ILE A 191 -1.35 -5.32 -14.47
N TYR A 192 -1.81 -4.46 -13.57
CA TYR A 192 -2.85 -3.49 -13.88
C TYR A 192 -2.49 -2.67 -15.12
N GLY A 193 -3.43 -2.55 -16.05
CA GLY A 193 -3.30 -1.65 -17.18
C GLY A 193 -3.35 -0.19 -16.76
N PHE A 194 -3.13 0.71 -17.72
CA PHE A 194 -3.21 2.14 -17.51
C PHE A 194 -4.63 2.57 -17.09
N GLU A 195 -4.74 3.38 -16.05
CA GLU A 195 -6.03 3.81 -15.48
C GLU A 195 -6.29 5.29 -15.69
N ILE A 196 -7.46 5.61 -16.21
CA ILE A 196 -8.02 6.97 -16.28
C ILE A 196 -9.45 6.89 -15.76
N PHE A 197 -9.69 7.51 -14.61
CA PHE A 197 -11.01 7.63 -14.01
C PHE A 197 -11.44 9.09 -13.95
N GLU A 198 -12.69 9.33 -13.59
CA GLU A 198 -13.19 10.66 -13.30
C GLU A 198 -12.45 11.32 -12.12
N ASN A 199 -12.10 10.51 -11.12
CA ASN A 199 -11.29 10.94 -9.98
C ASN A 199 -10.08 10.03 -9.79
N ASN A 200 -8.87 10.57 -10.06
CA ASN A 200 -7.61 9.85 -9.91
C ASN A 200 -6.83 10.42 -8.73
N SER A 201 -6.24 9.55 -7.93
CA SER A 201 -5.44 9.93 -6.77
C SER A 201 -4.08 9.21 -6.79
N PHE A 202 -3.45 9.05 -5.63
CA PHE A 202 -2.13 8.45 -5.45
C PHE A 202 -2.04 7.04 -6.03
N GLU A 203 -3.10 6.24 -5.89
CA GLU A 203 -3.17 4.88 -6.40
C GLU A 203 -3.01 4.84 -7.92
N GLN A 204 -3.76 5.68 -8.65
CA GLN A 204 -3.68 5.77 -10.11
C GLN A 204 -2.34 6.33 -10.56
N LEU A 205 -1.76 7.28 -9.80
CA LEU A 205 -0.40 7.78 -10.08
C LEU A 205 0.62 6.65 -10.01
N CYS A 206 0.53 5.78 -9.00
CA CYS A 206 1.44 4.65 -8.83
C CYS A 206 1.27 3.60 -9.94
N ILE A 207 0.02 3.24 -10.27
CA ILE A 207 -0.28 2.28 -11.34
C ILE A 207 0.21 2.82 -12.69
N ASN A 208 -0.10 4.08 -12.99
CA ASN A 208 0.28 4.70 -14.26
C ASN A 208 1.80 4.91 -14.37
N TYR A 209 2.49 5.18 -13.26
CA TYR A 209 3.95 5.22 -13.25
C TYR A 209 4.58 3.87 -13.64
N VAL A 210 4.08 2.77 -13.11
CA VAL A 210 4.60 1.44 -13.48
C VAL A 210 4.33 1.15 -14.96
N ASN A 211 3.15 1.53 -15.47
CA ASN A 211 2.84 1.41 -16.90
C ASN A 211 3.76 2.28 -17.78
N GLU A 212 4.13 3.49 -17.34
CA GLU A 212 5.14 4.32 -18.02
C GLU A 212 6.50 3.61 -18.10
N LYS A 213 6.93 2.96 -17.01
CA LYS A 213 8.18 2.19 -16.97
C LYS A 213 8.15 1.02 -17.96
N LEU A 214 7.04 0.29 -18.02
CA LEU A 214 6.88 -0.83 -18.97
C LEU A 214 6.83 -0.34 -20.43
N GLN A 215 6.19 0.81 -20.68
CA GLN A 215 6.21 1.43 -22.01
C GLN A 215 7.63 1.81 -22.42
N GLN A 216 8.45 2.31 -21.50
CA GLN A 216 9.85 2.64 -21.78
C GLN A 216 10.66 1.41 -22.17
N ILE A 217 10.47 0.27 -21.50
CA ILE A 217 11.12 -0.99 -21.89
C ILE A 217 10.73 -1.40 -23.31
N PHE A 218 9.43 -1.31 -23.62
CA PHE A 218 8.95 -1.62 -24.97
C PHE A 218 9.63 -0.75 -26.02
N ILE A 219 9.75 0.54 -25.78
CA ILE A 219 10.44 1.49 -26.67
C ILE A 219 11.91 1.08 -26.85
N GLU A 220 12.63 0.83 -25.77
CA GLU A 220 14.06 0.49 -25.82
C GLU A 220 14.31 -0.85 -26.53
N LEU A 221 13.55 -1.88 -26.21
CA LEU A 221 13.81 -3.24 -26.69
C LEU A 221 13.17 -3.55 -28.05
N THR A 222 12.05 -2.90 -28.39
CA THR A 222 11.33 -3.17 -29.63
C THR A 222 11.56 -2.09 -30.69
N LEU A 223 11.41 -0.82 -30.32
CA LEU A 223 11.51 0.26 -31.31
C LEU A 223 12.95 0.71 -31.56
N LYS A 224 13.73 0.88 -30.51
CA LYS A 224 15.09 1.42 -30.62
C LYS A 224 16.07 0.33 -31.05
N LYS A 225 16.11 -0.79 -30.34
CA LYS A 225 17.06 -1.88 -30.59
C LYS A 225 16.92 -2.46 -32.00
N GLU A 226 15.69 -2.67 -32.46
CA GLU A 226 15.40 -3.16 -33.81
C GLU A 226 15.93 -2.22 -34.90
N GLN A 227 15.75 -0.91 -34.74
CA GLN A 227 16.26 0.07 -35.70
C GLN A 227 17.80 0.17 -35.68
N GLU A 228 18.45 0.00 -34.52
CA GLU A 228 19.90 -0.08 -34.39
C GLU A 228 20.44 -1.33 -35.11
N GLU A 229 19.76 -2.47 -35.00
CA GLU A 229 20.11 -3.72 -35.66
C GLU A 229 19.98 -3.62 -37.19
N TYR A 230 18.90 -2.99 -37.67
CA TYR A 230 18.75 -2.70 -39.13
C TYR A 230 19.87 -1.81 -39.65
N ALA A 231 20.31 -0.81 -38.90
CA ALA A 231 21.42 0.04 -39.28
C ALA A 231 22.75 -0.72 -39.31
N GLN A 232 22.98 -1.63 -38.37
CA GLN A 232 24.20 -2.47 -38.31
C GLN A 232 24.25 -3.45 -39.49
N GLU A 233 23.11 -4.03 -39.84
CA GLU A 233 23.00 -4.96 -40.96
C GLU A 233 22.85 -4.27 -42.34
N GLN A 234 22.97 -2.95 -42.39
CA GLN A 234 22.86 -2.13 -43.60
C GLN A 234 21.52 -2.29 -44.33
N ILE A 235 20.46 -2.63 -43.62
CA ILE A 235 19.10 -2.70 -44.15
C ILE A 235 18.63 -1.27 -44.45
N GLN A 236 18.10 -1.04 -45.68
CA GLN A 236 17.49 0.24 -46.00
C GLN A 236 16.18 0.38 -45.22
N TRP A 237 16.19 1.24 -44.20
CA TRP A 237 15.06 1.46 -43.30
C TRP A 237 14.79 2.96 -43.11
N THR A 238 13.53 3.35 -43.19
CA THR A 238 13.12 4.71 -42.80
C THR A 238 12.84 4.72 -41.32
N PRO A 239 13.63 5.44 -40.49
CA PRO A 239 13.46 5.45 -39.05
C PRO A 239 12.04 5.86 -38.61
N ILE A 240 11.44 5.07 -37.75
CA ILE A 240 10.14 5.37 -37.19
C ILE A 240 10.34 6.44 -36.10
N LYS A 241 9.57 7.52 -36.19
CA LYS A 241 9.51 8.54 -35.13
C LYS A 241 8.59 8.05 -34.03
N TYR A 242 9.07 7.99 -32.81
CA TYR A 242 8.31 7.63 -31.63
C TYR A 242 8.59 8.60 -30.50
N PHE A 243 7.62 8.74 -29.59
CA PHE A 243 7.79 9.53 -28.40
C PHE A 243 8.53 8.72 -27.32
N ASN A 244 9.68 9.21 -26.86
CA ASN A 244 10.38 8.60 -25.74
C ASN A 244 9.80 9.13 -24.43
N ASN A 245 9.07 8.30 -23.71
CA ASN A 245 8.38 8.66 -22.48
C ASN A 245 9.30 8.74 -21.24
N LYS A 246 10.62 8.66 -21.42
CA LYS A 246 11.59 8.82 -20.33
C LYS A 246 11.38 10.13 -19.56
N ILE A 247 11.02 11.20 -20.25
CA ILE A 247 10.73 12.50 -19.64
C ILE A 247 9.55 12.43 -18.63
N VAL A 248 8.57 11.54 -18.86
CA VAL A 248 7.46 11.32 -17.93
C VAL A 248 7.88 10.42 -16.77
N CYS A 249 8.67 9.38 -17.03
CA CYS A 249 9.26 8.57 -15.96
C CYS A 249 10.11 9.44 -15.02
N ASP A 250 10.99 10.28 -15.56
CA ASP A 250 11.86 11.19 -14.79
C ASP A 250 11.03 12.22 -14.02
N LEU A 251 9.94 12.76 -14.59
CA LEU A 251 9.01 13.65 -13.90
C LEU A 251 8.47 13.02 -12.60
N ILE A 252 8.19 11.72 -12.60
CA ILE A 252 7.61 11.04 -11.44
C ILE A 252 8.71 10.60 -10.47
N GLU A 253 9.77 9.96 -10.96
CA GLU A 253 10.72 9.21 -10.12
C GLU A 253 12.05 9.91 -9.83
N SER A 254 12.40 10.99 -10.52
CA SER A 254 13.72 11.60 -10.38
C SER A 254 13.99 12.11 -8.97
N LYS A 255 15.25 11.95 -8.54
CA LYS A 255 15.73 12.54 -7.28
C LYS A 255 16.39 13.92 -7.49
N ARG A 256 16.99 14.12 -8.66
CA ARG A 256 17.70 15.38 -9.01
C ARG A 256 17.59 15.63 -10.53
N PRO A 257 16.82 16.65 -10.95
CA PRO A 257 15.94 17.50 -10.14
C PRO A 257 14.81 16.65 -9.50
N PRO A 258 14.20 17.11 -8.36
CA PRO A 258 13.16 16.34 -7.66
C PRO A 258 11.94 16.14 -8.55
N GLY A 259 11.51 14.89 -8.71
CA GLY A 259 10.25 14.52 -9.34
C GLY A 259 9.08 14.50 -8.34
N ILE A 260 7.93 14.01 -8.77
CA ILE A 260 6.69 14.01 -7.98
C ILE A 260 6.84 13.24 -6.67
N PHE A 261 7.40 12.02 -6.69
CA PHE A 261 7.59 11.24 -5.46
C PHE A 261 8.53 11.93 -4.46
N SER A 262 9.62 12.51 -4.94
CA SER A 262 10.54 13.27 -4.09
C SER A 262 9.87 14.50 -3.49
N THR A 263 9.07 15.23 -4.29
CA THR A 263 8.33 16.41 -3.86
C THR A 263 7.25 16.07 -2.83
N LEU A 264 6.54 14.94 -3.00
CA LEU A 264 5.59 14.43 -1.99
C LEU A 264 6.30 14.10 -0.67
N ASN A 265 7.48 13.47 -0.76
CA ASN A 265 8.27 13.16 0.42
C ASN A 265 8.70 14.42 1.19
N ASP A 266 9.14 15.45 0.48
CA ASP A 266 9.57 16.71 1.10
C ASP A 266 8.41 17.49 1.71
N ALA A 267 7.22 17.42 1.11
CA ALA A 267 6.01 18.07 1.63
C ALA A 267 5.61 17.53 3.00
N VAL A 268 5.70 16.22 3.22
CA VAL A 268 5.40 15.57 4.50
C VAL A 268 6.34 16.04 5.62
N VAL A 269 7.64 16.22 5.31
CA VAL A 269 8.63 16.64 6.32
C VAL A 269 8.35 18.04 6.87
N THR A 270 7.79 18.93 6.05
CA THR A 270 7.57 20.34 6.42
C THR A 270 6.23 20.62 7.08
N ALA A 271 5.27 19.71 6.97
CA ALA A 271 3.87 19.97 7.38
C ALA A 271 3.47 19.42 8.77
N HIS A 272 4.40 18.95 9.58
CA HIS A 272 4.22 18.59 11.01
C HIS A 272 2.87 17.93 11.36
N ALA A 273 2.51 16.84 10.69
CA ALA A 273 1.32 16.01 10.99
C ALA A 273 -0.06 16.54 10.51
N ASP A 274 -0.16 17.69 9.87
CA ASP A 274 -1.39 18.13 9.20
C ASP A 274 -1.38 17.71 7.73
N SER A 275 -2.29 16.79 7.36
CA SER A 275 -2.41 16.26 6.00
C SER A 275 -2.78 17.34 4.98
N ALA A 276 -3.69 18.24 5.33
CA ALA A 276 -4.10 19.33 4.44
C ALA A 276 -2.96 20.34 4.21
N ALA A 277 -2.20 20.66 5.25
CA ALA A 277 -1.01 21.50 5.15
C ALA A 277 0.08 20.83 4.30
N ALA A 278 0.24 19.51 4.41
CA ALA A 278 1.17 18.74 3.58
C ALA A 278 0.78 18.75 2.10
N ASP A 279 -0.50 18.54 1.78
CA ASP A 279 -1.02 18.60 0.40
C ASP A 279 -0.83 20.00 -0.21
N ASN A 280 -1.11 21.06 0.57
CA ASN A 280 -0.86 22.43 0.15
C ASN A 280 0.65 22.71 -0.06
N SER A 281 1.52 22.22 0.82
CA SER A 281 2.97 22.34 0.68
C SER A 281 3.46 21.61 -0.58
N PHE A 282 2.90 20.45 -0.88
CA PHE A 282 3.18 19.75 -2.14
C PHE A 282 2.81 20.62 -3.34
N MET A 283 1.59 21.15 -3.40
CA MET A 283 1.15 21.99 -4.52
C MET A 283 2.01 23.23 -4.72
N GLN A 284 2.46 23.89 -3.64
CA GLN A 284 3.37 25.02 -3.74
C GLN A 284 4.72 24.63 -4.36
N ARG A 285 5.23 23.42 -4.02
CA ARG A 285 6.50 22.89 -4.54
C ARG A 285 6.40 22.41 -5.99
N THR A 286 5.21 22.18 -6.52
CA THR A 286 5.03 21.75 -7.92
C THR A 286 5.48 22.80 -8.93
N SER A 287 5.70 24.05 -8.50
CA SER A 287 6.35 25.07 -9.35
C SER A 287 7.71 24.65 -9.92
N MET A 288 8.44 23.79 -9.19
CA MET A 288 9.71 23.22 -9.66
C MET A 288 9.53 22.22 -10.81
N LEU A 289 8.34 21.62 -10.93
CA LEU A 289 7.98 20.64 -11.96
C LEU A 289 7.44 21.31 -13.23
N ALA A 290 7.10 22.60 -13.17
CA ALA A 290 6.46 23.34 -14.26
C ALA A 290 7.35 23.49 -15.51
N SER A 291 8.64 23.26 -15.39
CA SER A 291 9.58 23.23 -16.53
C SER A 291 9.40 21.98 -17.41
N ASN A 292 8.76 20.92 -16.89
CA ASN A 292 8.46 19.73 -17.66
C ASN A 292 7.18 19.92 -18.46
N PRO A 293 7.20 19.80 -19.80
CA PRO A 293 6.03 20.04 -20.65
C PRO A 293 4.90 19.02 -20.45
N HIS A 294 5.18 17.91 -19.75
CA HIS A 294 4.22 16.88 -19.41
C HIS A 294 3.53 17.09 -18.07
N PHE A 295 3.88 18.17 -17.36
CA PHE A 295 3.30 18.53 -16.06
C PHE A 295 2.57 19.87 -16.13
N GLU A 296 1.39 19.94 -15.50
CA GLU A 296 0.63 21.18 -15.36
C GLU A 296 -0.12 21.21 -14.02
N ALA A 297 0.15 22.20 -13.16
CA ALA A 297 -0.60 22.41 -11.93
C ALA A 297 -1.93 23.14 -12.21
N ARG A 298 -3.05 22.65 -11.63
CA ARG A 298 -4.40 23.23 -11.78
C ARG A 298 -5.13 23.27 -10.44
N GLY A 299 -4.99 24.36 -9.71
CA GLY A 299 -5.60 24.52 -8.37
C GLY A 299 -5.12 23.48 -7.38
N SER A 300 -6.01 22.64 -6.87
CA SER A 300 -5.71 21.52 -5.96
C SER A 300 -5.43 20.20 -6.68
N LYS A 301 -5.21 20.25 -8.00
CA LYS A 301 -4.97 19.08 -8.86
C LYS A 301 -3.72 19.35 -9.71
N PHE A 302 -3.20 18.29 -10.31
CA PHE A 302 -2.18 18.40 -11.35
C PHE A 302 -2.46 17.43 -12.50
N LEU A 303 -2.06 17.84 -13.69
CA LEU A 303 -2.15 17.05 -14.91
C LEU A 303 -0.79 16.45 -15.23
N ILE A 304 -0.78 15.17 -15.62
CA ILE A 304 0.37 14.55 -16.29
C ILE A 304 -0.08 14.11 -17.69
N ARG A 305 0.71 14.46 -18.70
CA ARG A 305 0.55 13.95 -20.07
C ARG A 305 1.35 12.67 -20.20
N HIS A 306 0.66 11.55 -19.92
CA HIS A 306 1.22 10.21 -20.02
C HIS A 306 1.26 9.73 -21.48
N TYR A 307 1.98 8.63 -21.72
CA TYR A 307 2.02 8.00 -23.06
C TYR A 307 0.63 7.55 -23.55
N ALA A 308 -0.24 7.13 -22.65
CA ALA A 308 -1.57 6.63 -22.96
C ALA A 308 -2.67 7.70 -22.91
N GLY A 309 -2.38 8.89 -22.46
CA GLY A 309 -3.32 10.02 -22.38
C GLY A 309 -3.08 10.94 -21.20
N ASP A 310 -3.81 12.03 -21.19
CA ASP A 310 -3.74 13.03 -20.13
C ASP A 310 -4.54 12.58 -18.91
N VAL A 311 -3.94 12.63 -17.72
CA VAL A 311 -4.59 12.25 -16.46
C VAL A 311 -4.52 13.39 -15.46
N MET A 312 -5.67 13.76 -14.93
CA MET A 312 -5.81 14.75 -13.85
C MET A 312 -5.80 14.02 -12.50
N TYR A 313 -4.86 14.38 -11.63
CA TYR A 313 -4.72 13.80 -10.28
C TYR A 313 -5.19 14.79 -9.22
N ASN A 314 -6.03 14.30 -8.28
CA ASN A 314 -6.44 15.03 -7.10
C ASN A 314 -5.40 14.86 -6.00
N VAL A 315 -4.93 15.96 -5.42
CA VAL A 315 -3.88 15.96 -4.39
C VAL A 315 -4.44 15.66 -3.00
N GLN A 316 -5.74 15.85 -2.78
CA GLN A 316 -6.35 15.64 -1.47
C GLN A 316 -6.03 14.27 -0.87
N GLY A 317 -5.35 14.24 0.27
CA GLY A 317 -4.93 13.02 0.96
C GLY A 317 -3.75 12.30 0.31
N MET A 318 -3.17 12.82 -0.76
CA MET A 318 -2.09 12.17 -1.51
C MET A 318 -0.80 12.06 -0.69
N THR A 319 -0.47 13.11 0.06
CA THR A 319 0.73 13.11 0.93
C THR A 319 0.59 12.12 2.08
N GLU A 320 -0.61 11.97 2.66
CA GLU A 320 -0.88 10.99 3.72
C GLU A 320 -0.82 9.56 3.17
N LYS A 321 -1.38 9.29 1.99
CA LYS A 321 -1.26 7.99 1.32
C LYS A 321 0.18 7.61 1.00
N ASN A 322 1.03 8.60 0.70
CA ASN A 322 2.46 8.38 0.47
C ASN A 322 3.26 8.15 1.76
N LYS A 323 2.72 8.57 2.91
CA LYS A 323 3.33 8.41 4.23
C LYS A 323 3.06 7.00 4.76
N ASP A 324 3.88 6.05 4.39
CA ASP A 324 3.69 4.62 4.69
C ASP A 324 4.57 4.16 5.87
N ALA A 325 4.80 5.02 6.85
CA ALA A 325 5.60 4.70 8.02
C ALA A 325 4.71 4.35 9.21
N LEU A 326 4.82 3.12 9.71
CA LEU A 326 4.28 2.75 11.02
C LEU A 326 5.02 3.50 12.12
N LEU A 327 4.27 4.03 13.06
CA LEU A 327 4.83 4.61 14.27
C LEU A 327 5.57 3.53 15.08
N LYS A 328 6.67 3.91 15.72
CA LYS A 328 7.46 3.03 16.60
C LYS A 328 6.58 2.40 17.69
N ASP A 329 5.58 3.14 18.17
CA ASP A 329 4.62 2.67 19.18
C ASP A 329 3.80 1.48 18.74
N ILE A 330 3.40 1.45 17.45
CA ILE A 330 2.69 0.32 16.86
C ILE A 330 3.59 -0.91 16.75
N LEU A 331 4.85 -0.72 16.39
CA LEU A 331 5.81 -1.83 16.33
C LEU A 331 6.09 -2.37 17.75
N ASN A 332 6.21 -1.50 18.75
CA ASN A 332 6.34 -1.90 20.14
C ASN A 332 5.10 -2.68 20.63
N LEU A 333 3.90 -2.26 20.21
CA LEU A 333 2.66 -2.98 20.53
C LEU A 333 2.70 -4.40 19.94
N VAL A 334 3.07 -4.55 18.66
CA VAL A 334 3.21 -5.86 18.02
C VAL A 334 4.25 -6.73 18.73
N ASP A 335 5.38 -6.16 19.13
CA ASP A 335 6.44 -6.88 19.85
C ASP A 335 6.00 -7.36 21.24
N SER A 336 5.04 -6.69 21.88
CA SER A 336 4.46 -7.11 23.16
C SER A 336 3.43 -8.24 23.03
N SER A 337 3.07 -8.62 21.80
CA SER A 337 2.03 -9.62 21.57
C SER A 337 2.45 -11.02 21.97
N SER A 338 1.55 -11.73 22.64
CA SER A 338 1.64 -13.18 22.87
C SER A 338 1.27 -14.02 21.64
N ASN A 339 0.73 -13.40 20.58
CA ASN A 339 0.41 -14.06 19.33
C ASN A 339 1.63 -14.14 18.42
N ALA A 340 2.32 -15.29 18.45
CA ALA A 340 3.51 -15.52 17.66
C ALA A 340 3.29 -15.34 16.15
N PHE A 341 2.08 -15.62 15.64
CA PHE A 341 1.76 -15.41 14.23
C PHE A 341 1.79 -13.91 13.88
N LEU A 342 1.15 -13.06 14.69
CA LEU A 342 1.19 -11.61 14.49
C LEU A 342 2.62 -11.07 14.56
N VAL A 343 3.41 -11.48 15.56
CA VAL A 343 4.82 -11.06 15.67
C VAL A 343 5.61 -11.50 14.44
N GLY A 344 5.39 -12.72 13.95
CA GLY A 344 6.03 -13.26 12.75
C GLY A 344 5.66 -12.54 11.45
N LEU A 345 4.51 -11.85 11.38
CA LEU A 345 4.13 -11.03 10.24
C LEU A 345 4.99 -9.75 10.10
N PHE A 346 5.69 -9.34 11.17
CA PHE A 346 6.51 -8.14 11.18
C PHE A 346 8.01 -8.50 11.38
N PRO A 347 8.65 -9.14 10.40
CA PRO A 347 10.04 -9.57 10.52
C PRO A 347 11.02 -8.39 10.53
N ASP A 348 10.69 -7.34 9.79
CA ASP A 348 11.56 -6.16 9.66
C ASP A 348 11.32 -5.21 10.83
N ARG A 349 12.41 -4.94 11.57
CA ARG A 349 12.44 -3.92 12.62
C ARG A 349 13.33 -2.77 12.15
N PRO A 350 12.83 -1.53 12.14
CA PRO A 350 13.70 -0.40 11.88
C PRO A 350 14.80 -0.36 12.95
N ASP A 351 16.03 -0.19 12.50
CA ASP A 351 17.17 0.03 13.39
C ASP A 351 16.87 1.25 14.27
N PRO A 352 16.77 1.10 15.62
CA PRO A 352 16.43 2.20 16.50
C PRO A 352 17.45 3.35 16.47
N ASP A 353 18.68 3.07 16.05
CA ASP A 353 19.75 4.06 15.90
C ASP A 353 19.84 4.65 14.48
N SER A 354 19.02 4.17 13.56
CA SER A 354 19.00 4.68 12.18
C SER A 354 18.43 6.09 12.12
N LYS A 355 19.24 7.02 11.64
CA LYS A 355 18.80 8.39 11.30
C LYS A 355 18.11 8.47 9.94
N LYS A 356 18.05 7.36 9.18
CA LYS A 356 17.41 7.33 7.89
C LYS A 356 15.90 7.32 8.05
N ARG A 357 15.24 8.18 7.30
CA ARG A 357 13.78 8.18 7.19
C ARG A 357 13.32 6.82 6.61
N PRO A 358 12.24 6.24 7.14
CA PRO A 358 11.59 5.09 6.52
C PRO A 358 11.18 5.41 5.07
N PRO A 359 11.28 4.45 4.14
CA PRO A 359 10.86 4.67 2.77
C PRO A 359 9.35 4.95 2.74
N SER A 360 8.94 5.90 1.89
CA SER A 360 7.54 6.16 1.60
C SER A 360 6.94 5.10 0.67
N ALA A 361 5.60 5.10 0.48
CA ALA A 361 4.95 4.24 -0.49
C ALA A 361 5.50 4.47 -1.90
N GLY A 362 5.69 5.73 -2.30
CA GLY A 362 6.31 6.07 -3.59
C GLY A 362 7.75 5.55 -3.73
N ASP A 363 8.54 5.59 -2.65
CA ASP A 363 9.91 5.03 -2.66
C ASP A 363 9.89 3.51 -2.84
N ARG A 364 8.96 2.79 -2.19
CA ARG A 364 8.81 1.34 -2.33
C ARG A 364 8.35 0.95 -3.72
N ILE A 365 7.33 1.61 -4.25
CA ILE A 365 6.83 1.37 -5.61
C ILE A 365 7.93 1.62 -6.64
N LYS A 366 8.67 2.72 -6.51
CA LYS A 366 9.80 3.01 -7.37
C LYS A 366 10.87 1.91 -7.31
N THR A 367 11.21 1.43 -6.13
CA THR A 367 12.20 0.36 -5.95
C THR A 367 11.73 -0.93 -6.60
N SER A 368 10.47 -1.33 -6.36
CA SER A 368 9.86 -2.54 -6.94
C SER A 368 9.74 -2.45 -8.46
N ALA A 369 9.32 -1.29 -8.99
CA ALA A 369 9.23 -1.06 -10.43
C ALA A 369 10.60 -1.15 -11.11
N ASN A 370 11.64 -0.55 -10.53
CA ASN A 370 12.99 -0.63 -11.08
C ASN A 370 13.57 -2.05 -11.01
N LEU A 371 13.28 -2.82 -9.96
CA LEU A 371 13.65 -4.23 -9.88
C LEU A 371 12.97 -5.06 -10.98
N LEU A 372 11.67 -4.84 -11.19
CA LEU A 372 10.92 -5.48 -12.28
C LEU A 372 11.53 -5.14 -13.65
N VAL A 373 11.79 -3.86 -13.91
CA VAL A 373 12.44 -3.39 -15.14
C VAL A 373 13.79 -4.10 -15.35
N ASN A 374 14.63 -4.16 -14.33
CA ASN A 374 15.92 -4.83 -14.42
C ASN A 374 15.79 -6.32 -14.77
N ASN A 375 14.83 -7.01 -14.16
CA ASN A 375 14.55 -8.42 -14.46
C ASN A 375 14.08 -8.62 -15.90
N LEU A 376 13.17 -7.77 -16.38
CA LEU A 376 12.67 -7.82 -17.76
C LEU A 376 13.75 -7.50 -18.79
N MET A 377 14.65 -6.57 -18.48
CA MET A 377 15.78 -6.23 -19.36
C MET A 377 16.81 -7.36 -19.50
N GLN A 378 16.86 -8.29 -18.54
CA GLN A 378 17.71 -9.49 -18.59
C GLN A 378 17.04 -10.68 -19.30
N ALA A 379 15.73 -10.60 -19.50
CA ALA A 379 14.95 -11.61 -20.22
C ALA A 379 14.75 -11.24 -21.69
N GLN A 380 14.14 -12.14 -22.45
CA GLN A 380 13.62 -11.85 -23.78
C GLN A 380 12.11 -11.61 -23.68
N PRO A 381 11.66 -10.35 -23.56
CA PRO A 381 10.25 -10.06 -23.34
C PRO A 381 9.44 -10.18 -24.64
N SER A 382 8.26 -10.74 -24.49
CA SER A 382 7.20 -10.72 -25.52
C SER A 382 6.03 -9.91 -25.01
N TYR A 383 5.39 -9.12 -25.89
CA TYR A 383 4.35 -8.19 -25.49
C TYR A 383 3.00 -8.64 -26.04
N ILE A 384 1.99 -8.66 -25.16
CA ILE A 384 0.59 -8.85 -25.53
C ILE A 384 -0.11 -7.52 -25.31
N ARG A 385 -0.76 -6.98 -26.34
CA ARG A 385 -1.53 -5.74 -26.26
C ARG A 385 -2.97 -6.01 -26.66
N THR A 386 -3.87 -5.56 -25.84
CA THR A 386 -5.31 -5.60 -26.11
C THR A 386 -5.78 -4.18 -26.44
N ILE A 387 -6.40 -4.03 -27.60
CA ILE A 387 -7.07 -2.79 -28.02
C ILE A 387 -8.51 -2.88 -27.56
N LYS A 388 -8.96 -1.87 -26.81
CA LYS A 388 -10.30 -1.79 -26.23
C LYS A 388 -11.24 -1.02 -27.14
#